data_c6b74300ebadbf4e3bbea43dd3d36530
#
_entry.id   c6b74300ebadbf4e3bbea43dd3d36530
#
_cell.length_a   1.000
_cell.length_b   1.000
_cell.length_c   1.000
_cell.angle_alpha   90.00
_cell.angle_beta   90.00
_cell.angle_gamma   90.00
#
_symmetry.space_group_name_H-M   'P 1'
#
loop_
_entity.id
_entity.type
_entity.pdbx_description
1 polymer ?
#
loop_
_entity_poly.entity_id
_entity_poly.type
_entity_poly.pdbx_seq_one_letter_code
_entity_poly.pdbx_strand_id
1 'polypeptide(L)'
;MKATTSLATSCRRLLLWGVLTLQCLFSTAQKRFTADVEQQAEKILSQMTLDEKLSYIGGINWMYTRPLERFGIPQLKMSDGPQGLGTHGPSTAYPCALMLAATWNEQLATEYGSALGKDCRARGVHVVLGPAVNIYR
;
A
#
# COMPACT_ATOMS: atom_id res chain seq x y z
N MET A 1 8.82 -53.79 15.15
CA MET A 1 8.33 -52.43 15.39
C MET A 1 9.36 -51.34 15.00
N LYS A 2 10.04 -51.40 13.86
CA LYS A 2 11.03 -50.37 13.43
C LYS A 2 10.74 -49.71 12.06
N ALA A 3 9.66 -50.10 11.36
CA ALA A 3 9.40 -49.59 10.02
C ALA A 3 8.47 -48.35 9.96
N THR A 4 7.70 -48.08 11.01
CA THR A 4 6.72 -46.98 11.02
C THR A 4 7.31 -45.60 11.28
N THR A 5 8.48 -45.50 11.93
CA THR A 5 9.15 -44.23 12.24
C THR A 5 9.88 -43.65 11.03
N SER A 6 10.27 -44.46 10.04
CA SER A 6 10.98 -44.00 8.85
C SER A 6 10.06 -43.26 7.85
N LEU A 7 8.84 -43.75 7.67
CA LEU A 7 7.87 -43.13 6.75
C LEU A 7 7.41 -41.73 7.25
N ALA A 8 7.17 -41.59 8.55
CA ALA A 8 6.74 -40.30 9.13
C ALA A 8 7.81 -39.20 9.02
N THR A 9 9.07 -39.57 9.19
CA THR A 9 10.20 -38.62 9.02
C THR A 9 10.42 -38.23 7.57
N SER A 10 10.24 -39.12 6.63
CA SER A 10 10.35 -38.83 5.20
C SER A 10 9.19 -37.94 4.71
N CYS A 11 7.97 -38.18 5.15
CA CYS A 11 6.81 -37.36 4.80
C CYS A 11 6.93 -35.95 5.38
N ARG A 12 7.44 -35.81 6.60
CA ARG A 12 7.68 -34.51 7.26
C ARG A 12 8.78 -33.70 6.57
N ARG A 13 9.81 -34.35 6.05
CA ARG A 13 10.86 -33.70 5.26
C ARG A 13 10.33 -33.22 3.91
N LEU A 14 9.53 -34.00 3.20
CA LEU A 14 8.91 -33.62 1.94
C LEU A 14 7.96 -32.43 2.10
N LEU A 15 7.18 -32.36 3.19
CA LEU A 15 6.32 -31.23 3.50
C LEU A 15 7.15 -29.96 3.79
N LEU A 16 8.23 -30.06 4.53
CA LEU A 16 9.12 -28.91 4.81
C LEU A 16 9.79 -28.39 3.53
N TRP A 17 10.24 -29.27 2.65
CA TRP A 17 10.81 -28.87 1.35
C TRP A 17 9.74 -28.21 0.44
N GLY A 18 8.52 -28.73 0.43
CA GLY A 18 7.41 -28.15 -0.32
C GLY A 18 7.04 -26.74 0.15
N VAL A 19 7.04 -26.48 1.46
CA VAL A 19 6.79 -25.15 2.02
C VAL A 19 7.94 -24.18 1.69
N LEU A 20 9.19 -24.63 1.78
CA LEU A 20 10.36 -23.80 1.46
C LEU A 20 10.38 -23.38 -0.02
N THR A 21 10.08 -24.33 -0.92
CA THR A 21 10.02 -24.03 -2.36
C THR A 21 8.87 -23.08 -2.70
N LEU A 22 7.73 -23.21 -2.04
CA LEU A 22 6.59 -22.33 -2.24
C LEU A 22 6.91 -20.89 -1.78
N GLN A 23 7.61 -20.71 -0.65
CA GLN A 23 8.06 -19.40 -0.18
C GLN A 23 9.07 -18.75 -1.14
N CYS A 24 9.98 -19.52 -1.73
CA CYS A 24 10.91 -19.01 -2.73
C CYS A 24 10.18 -18.52 -3.99
N LEU A 25 9.14 -19.25 -4.45
CA LEU A 25 8.35 -18.86 -5.62
C LEU A 25 7.57 -17.56 -5.39
N PHE A 26 6.98 -17.37 -4.21
CA PHE A 26 6.31 -16.11 -3.86
C PHE A 26 7.28 -14.93 -3.81
N SER A 27 8.47 -15.10 -3.23
CA SER A 27 9.48 -14.05 -3.15
C SER A 27 10.01 -13.62 -4.52
N THR A 28 10.18 -14.55 -5.44
CA THR A 28 10.62 -14.24 -6.82
C THR A 28 9.53 -13.56 -7.64
N ALA A 29 8.27 -13.92 -7.47
CA ALA A 29 7.15 -13.27 -8.13
C ALA A 29 7.00 -11.81 -7.70
N GLN A 30 7.14 -11.51 -6.42
CA GLN A 30 7.07 -10.16 -5.90
C GLN A 30 8.23 -9.26 -6.37
N LYS A 31 9.44 -9.80 -6.44
CA LYS A 31 10.61 -9.08 -7.00
C LYS A 31 10.43 -8.76 -8.48
N ARG A 32 9.89 -9.68 -9.28
CA ARG A 32 9.62 -9.43 -10.70
C ARG A 32 8.57 -8.31 -10.89
N PHE A 33 7.48 -8.36 -10.14
CA PHE A 33 6.43 -7.34 -10.21
C PHE A 33 7.00 -5.95 -9.91
N THR A 34 7.83 -5.82 -8.88
CA THR A 34 8.47 -4.54 -8.52
C THR A 34 9.41 -4.05 -9.60
N ALA A 35 10.25 -4.94 -10.16
CA ALA A 35 11.18 -4.59 -11.24
C ALA A 35 10.46 -4.13 -12.51
N ASP A 36 9.37 -4.78 -12.88
CA ASP A 36 8.56 -4.40 -14.04
C ASP A 36 7.92 -3.03 -13.85
N VAL A 37 7.42 -2.72 -12.66
CA VAL A 37 6.84 -1.42 -12.33
C VAL A 37 7.89 -0.31 -12.35
N GLU A 38 9.06 -0.54 -11.77
CA GLU A 38 10.17 0.41 -11.80
C GLU A 38 10.64 0.68 -13.24
N GLN A 39 10.79 -0.37 -14.04
CA GLN A 39 11.16 -0.21 -15.44
C GLN A 39 10.14 0.60 -16.25
N GLN A 40 8.85 0.39 -16.00
CA GLN A 40 7.79 1.18 -16.63
C GLN A 40 7.84 2.64 -16.18
N ALA A 41 8.06 2.89 -14.88
CA ALA A 41 8.19 4.24 -14.34
C ALA A 41 9.40 4.97 -14.94
N GLU A 42 10.56 4.32 -15.01
CA GLU A 42 11.77 4.88 -15.63
C GLU A 42 11.56 5.16 -17.13
N LYS A 43 10.89 4.29 -17.85
CA LYS A 43 10.55 4.51 -19.25
C LYS A 43 9.69 5.75 -19.44
N ILE A 44 8.68 5.96 -18.60
CA ILE A 44 7.84 7.16 -18.61
C ILE A 44 8.69 8.38 -18.25
N LEU A 45 9.42 8.31 -17.15
CA LEU A 45 10.24 9.41 -16.64
C LEU A 45 11.29 9.89 -17.63
N SER A 46 11.90 8.99 -18.39
CA SER A 46 12.87 9.33 -19.44
C SER A 46 12.26 10.08 -20.62
N GLN A 47 10.97 9.92 -20.86
CA GLN A 47 10.24 10.59 -21.95
C GLN A 47 9.59 11.92 -21.51
N MET A 48 9.51 12.20 -20.20
CA MET A 48 8.94 13.44 -19.68
C MET A 48 9.89 14.60 -19.87
N THR A 49 9.32 15.72 -20.32
CA THR A 49 10.03 17.02 -20.33
C THR A 49 10.22 17.53 -18.91
N LEU A 50 11.11 18.52 -18.73
CA LEU A 50 11.29 19.17 -17.43
C LEU A 50 10.00 19.82 -16.94
N ASP A 51 9.28 20.48 -17.83
CA ASP A 51 8.03 21.18 -17.50
C ASP A 51 6.94 20.17 -17.06
N GLU A 52 6.84 19.01 -17.69
CA GLU A 52 5.93 17.95 -17.26
C GLU A 52 6.30 17.42 -15.86
N LYS A 53 7.58 17.20 -15.59
CA LYS A 53 8.07 16.78 -14.27
C LYS A 53 7.73 17.79 -13.18
N LEU A 54 8.04 19.07 -13.41
CA LEU A 54 7.75 20.15 -12.48
C LEU A 54 6.24 20.32 -12.27
N SER A 55 5.47 20.25 -13.36
CA SER A 55 4.03 20.36 -13.33
C SER A 55 3.37 19.21 -12.55
N TYR A 56 3.90 17.98 -12.67
CA TYR A 56 3.37 16.81 -11.96
C TYR A 56 3.57 16.92 -10.44
N ILE A 57 4.73 17.43 -10.00
CA ILE A 57 5.04 17.64 -8.58
C ILE A 57 4.14 18.75 -7.98
N GLY A 58 3.80 19.77 -8.74
CA GLY A 58 3.04 20.93 -8.28
C GLY A 58 1.57 20.67 -7.95
N GLY A 59 1.01 19.54 -8.40
CA GLY A 59 -0.41 19.23 -8.20
C GLY A 59 -1.36 20.24 -8.86
N ILE A 60 -2.66 20.06 -8.66
CA ILE A 60 -3.73 20.97 -9.10
C ILE A 60 -4.91 20.90 -8.13
N ASN A 61 -5.78 21.93 -8.16
CA ASN A 61 -7.05 21.93 -7.44
C ASN A 61 -6.93 21.48 -5.97
N TRP A 62 -5.86 21.91 -5.31
CA TRP A 62 -5.54 21.69 -3.91
C TRP A 62 -5.17 20.26 -3.53
N MET A 63 -5.98 19.23 -3.86
CA MET A 63 -5.80 17.84 -3.41
C MET A 63 -5.76 16.83 -4.57
N TYR A 64 -5.21 17.25 -5.70
CA TYR A 64 -5.11 16.37 -6.87
C TYR A 64 -3.71 16.43 -7.49
N THR A 65 -3.25 15.31 -8.01
CA THR A 65 -2.11 15.32 -8.93
C THR A 65 -2.56 15.80 -10.30
N ARG A 66 -1.65 16.38 -11.07
CA ARG A 66 -1.92 16.71 -12.47
C ARG A 66 -1.94 15.41 -13.29
N PRO A 67 -2.95 15.18 -14.16
CA PRO A 67 -2.92 14.04 -15.06
C PRO A 67 -1.82 14.24 -16.12
N LEU A 68 -1.24 13.14 -16.58
CA LEU A 68 -0.32 13.12 -17.72
C LEU A 68 -0.92 12.22 -18.80
N GLU A 69 -1.88 12.78 -19.55
CA GLU A 69 -2.70 12.04 -20.52
C GLU A 69 -1.86 11.35 -21.60
N ARG A 70 -0.77 11.99 -22.04
CA ARG A 70 0.19 11.44 -23.00
C ARG A 70 0.80 10.09 -22.56
N PHE A 71 0.86 9.84 -21.26
CA PHE A 71 1.38 8.62 -20.66
C PHE A 71 0.30 7.72 -20.07
N GLY A 72 -0.96 8.09 -20.20
CA GLY A 72 -2.08 7.36 -19.60
C GLY A 72 -2.08 7.43 -18.06
N ILE A 73 -1.41 8.42 -17.45
CA ILE A 73 -1.40 8.61 -16.01
C ILE A 73 -2.61 9.44 -15.60
N PRO A 74 -3.56 8.86 -14.85
CA PRO A 74 -4.77 9.57 -14.45
C PRO A 74 -4.47 10.58 -13.33
N GLN A 75 -5.40 11.49 -13.13
CA GLN A 75 -5.44 12.33 -11.96
C GLN A 75 -5.65 11.49 -10.70
N LEU A 76 -4.81 11.63 -9.69
CA LEU A 76 -5.01 11.03 -8.38
C LEU A 76 -5.64 12.04 -7.45
N LYS A 77 -6.72 11.64 -6.79
CA LYS A 77 -7.40 12.39 -5.75
C LYS A 77 -6.80 12.05 -4.40
N MET A 78 -6.33 13.05 -3.68
CA MET A 78 -5.80 12.92 -2.33
C MET A 78 -6.79 13.47 -1.30
N SER A 79 -6.69 13.07 -0.06
CA SER A 79 -7.43 13.64 1.05
C SER A 79 -6.59 13.64 2.32
N ASP A 80 -6.67 14.71 3.08
CA ASP A 80 -6.30 14.66 4.48
C ASP A 80 -7.22 13.67 5.20
N GLY A 81 -6.69 12.99 6.22
CA GLY A 81 -7.59 12.19 6.95
C GLY A 81 -7.12 11.00 7.75
N PRO A 82 -6.13 11.14 8.64
CA PRO A 82 -5.91 10.07 9.60
C PRO A 82 -7.10 9.86 10.54
N GLN A 83 -7.98 10.85 10.70
CA GLN A 83 -9.18 10.79 11.54
C GLN A 83 -10.49 10.80 10.71
N GLY A 84 -10.41 10.50 9.43
CA GLY A 84 -11.51 10.53 8.48
C GLY A 84 -11.25 11.50 7.33
N LEU A 85 -11.95 11.30 6.21
CA LEU A 85 -11.72 12.05 4.97
C LEU A 85 -12.35 13.44 5.05
N GLY A 86 -11.66 14.40 5.66
CA GLY A 86 -12.17 15.74 5.89
C GLY A 86 -12.23 16.66 4.67
N THR A 87 -11.45 16.39 3.63
CA THR A 87 -11.23 17.34 2.53
C THR A 87 -12.38 17.39 1.51
N HIS A 88 -13.14 16.31 1.37
CA HIS A 88 -14.12 16.16 0.29
C HIS A 88 -15.55 15.97 0.80
N GLY A 89 -15.92 16.72 1.82
CA GLY A 89 -17.25 16.72 2.42
C GLY A 89 -17.38 15.82 3.66
N PRO A 90 -18.58 15.68 4.22
CA PRO A 90 -18.81 14.94 5.45
C PRO A 90 -18.35 13.47 5.34
N SER A 91 -17.67 12.96 6.35
CA SER A 91 -17.22 11.58 6.42
C SER A 91 -17.31 11.04 7.84
N THR A 92 -17.04 9.75 8.01
CA THR A 92 -16.89 9.14 9.32
C THR A 92 -15.75 9.82 10.08
N ALA A 93 -16.03 10.26 11.31
CA ALA A 93 -14.99 10.72 12.23
C ALA A 93 -14.44 9.53 13.00
N TYR A 94 -13.18 9.25 12.79
CA TYR A 94 -12.45 8.19 13.49
C TYR A 94 -11.72 8.76 14.72
N PRO A 95 -11.42 7.92 15.73
CA PRO A 95 -10.55 8.31 16.83
C PRO A 95 -9.19 8.80 16.36
N CYS A 96 -8.54 9.67 17.13
CA CYS A 96 -7.20 10.15 16.76
C CYS A 96 -6.15 9.02 16.82
N ALA A 97 -5.09 9.14 16.03
CA ALA A 97 -4.04 8.14 15.94
C ALA A 97 -3.34 7.88 17.29
N LEU A 98 -3.25 8.88 18.17
CA LEU A 98 -2.72 8.73 19.51
C LEU A 98 -3.57 7.81 20.38
N MET A 99 -4.89 7.91 20.30
CA MET A 99 -5.80 7.00 21.02
C MET A 99 -5.66 5.57 20.49
N LEU A 100 -5.55 5.40 19.18
CA LEU A 100 -5.32 4.09 18.58
C LEU A 100 -3.98 3.50 19.03
N ALA A 101 -2.91 4.28 19.03
CA ALA A 101 -1.59 3.86 19.50
C ALA A 101 -1.60 3.47 20.99
N ALA A 102 -2.35 4.20 21.83
CA ALA A 102 -2.48 3.91 23.25
C ALA A 102 -3.15 2.56 23.56
N THR A 103 -3.84 1.95 22.60
CA THR A 103 -4.43 0.62 22.75
C THR A 103 -3.39 -0.50 22.70
N TRP A 104 -2.21 -0.28 22.12
CA TRP A 104 -1.19 -1.30 21.87
C TRP A 104 -1.73 -2.54 21.12
N ASN A 105 -2.79 -2.35 20.33
CA ASN A 105 -3.48 -3.44 19.63
C ASN A 105 -3.30 -3.32 18.11
N GLU A 106 -2.43 -4.15 17.56
CA GLU A 106 -2.13 -4.16 16.11
C GLU A 106 -3.32 -4.59 15.26
N GLN A 107 -4.17 -5.50 15.78
CA GLN A 107 -5.37 -5.92 15.06
C GLN A 107 -6.36 -4.76 14.93
N LEU A 108 -6.56 -3.98 15.99
CA LEU A 108 -7.42 -2.80 15.96
C LEU A 108 -6.88 -1.75 14.99
N ALA A 109 -5.55 -1.58 14.91
CA ALA A 109 -4.93 -0.69 13.92
C ALA A 109 -5.20 -1.16 12.48
N THR A 110 -5.17 -2.47 12.24
CA THR A 110 -5.50 -3.06 10.94
C THR A 110 -6.97 -2.86 10.57
N GLU A 111 -7.88 -3.05 11.52
CA GLU A 111 -9.32 -2.84 11.32
C GLU A 111 -9.62 -1.36 11.04
N TYR A 112 -8.99 -0.46 11.78
CA TYR A 112 -9.06 0.99 11.58
C TYR A 112 -8.62 1.37 10.15
N GLY A 113 -7.43 0.91 9.74
CA GLY A 113 -6.92 1.17 8.40
C GLY A 113 -7.82 0.61 7.30
N SER A 114 -8.41 -0.58 7.52
CA SER A 114 -9.35 -1.19 6.60
C SER A 114 -10.64 -0.40 6.46
N ALA A 115 -11.18 0.11 7.56
CA ALA A 115 -12.39 0.94 7.56
C ALA A 115 -12.14 2.26 6.81
N LEU A 116 -11.04 2.96 7.14
CA LEU A 116 -10.63 4.18 6.46
C LEU A 116 -10.40 3.96 4.95
N GLY A 117 -9.77 2.85 4.58
CA GLY A 117 -9.55 2.48 3.18
C GLY A 117 -10.86 2.22 2.40
N LYS A 118 -11.88 1.65 3.05
CA LYS A 118 -13.22 1.49 2.46
C LYS A 118 -13.89 2.84 2.21
N ASP A 119 -13.79 3.76 3.16
CA ASP A 119 -14.32 5.12 3.01
C ASP A 119 -13.62 5.88 1.88
N CYS A 120 -12.28 5.71 1.75
CA CYS A 120 -11.52 6.25 0.63
C CYS A 120 -12.05 5.76 -0.71
N ARG A 121 -12.22 4.45 -0.85
CA ARG A 121 -12.72 3.86 -2.10
C ARG A 121 -14.13 4.32 -2.42
N ALA A 122 -15.02 4.39 -1.44
CA ALA A 122 -16.40 4.86 -1.63
C ALA A 122 -16.45 6.31 -2.12
N ARG A 123 -15.42 7.11 -1.85
CA ARG A 123 -15.33 8.54 -2.22
C ARG A 123 -14.40 8.81 -3.40
N GLY A 124 -13.85 7.76 -4.00
CA GLY A 124 -12.88 7.88 -5.09
C GLY A 124 -11.57 8.55 -4.67
N VAL A 125 -11.19 8.47 -3.40
CA VAL A 125 -9.89 8.92 -2.91
C VAL A 125 -8.86 7.83 -3.16
N HIS A 126 -7.76 8.20 -3.81
CA HIS A 126 -6.68 7.27 -4.18
C HIS A 126 -5.56 7.25 -3.15
N VAL A 127 -5.29 8.41 -2.51
CA VAL A 127 -4.21 8.57 -1.54
C VAL A 127 -4.74 9.29 -0.30
N VAL A 128 -4.57 8.68 0.86
CA VAL A 128 -4.77 9.32 2.16
C VAL A 128 -3.45 9.88 2.67
N LEU A 129 -3.46 11.15 3.08
CA LEU A 129 -2.33 11.82 3.71
C LEU A 129 -2.37 11.52 5.21
N GLY A 130 -1.79 10.40 5.59
CA GLY A 130 -1.79 9.88 6.96
C GLY A 130 -1.19 8.48 7.04
N PRO A 131 -0.98 7.95 8.26
CA PRO A 131 -1.10 8.65 9.55
C PRO A 131 0.04 9.65 9.80
N ALA A 132 -0.19 10.62 10.72
CA ALA A 132 0.89 11.48 11.19
C ALA A 132 1.80 10.67 12.13
N VAL A 133 3.07 10.53 11.75
CA VAL A 133 4.08 9.73 12.47
C VAL A 133 5.23 10.57 13.01
N ASN A 134 5.16 11.88 12.81
CA ASN A 134 6.16 12.83 13.30
C ASN A 134 6.05 13.03 14.83
N ILE A 135 7.18 13.29 15.44
CA ILE A 135 7.24 13.63 16.87
C ILE A 135 6.98 15.14 17.01
N TYR A 136 6.01 15.51 17.84
CA TYR A 136 5.79 16.89 18.23
C TYR A 136 6.87 17.32 19.23
N ARG A 137 7.60 18.37 18.90
CA ARG A 137 8.64 18.98 19.73
C ARG A 137 8.42 20.47 19.88
#